data_0e44f42f67d64f7f2cb86cad3c944106
#
_entry.id   0e44f42f67d64f7f2cb86cad3c944106
#
_cell.length_a   1.000
_cell.length_b   1.000
_cell.length_c   1.000
_cell.angle_alpha   90.00
_cell.angle_beta   90.00
_cell.angle_gamma   90.00
#
_symmetry.space_group_name_H-M   'P 1'
#
loop_
_entity.id
_entity.type
_entity.pdbx_description
1 polymer ?
#
loop_
_entity_poly.entity_id
_entity_poly.type
_entity_poly.pdbx_seq_one_letter_code
_entity_poly.pdbx_strand_id
1 'polypeptide(L)'
;MKKETEQNLGAALTAWRKKYALSQDQVAGIMGVARTAVVQIEGGGRQLGLYEARALAHYYGISLDALFFPPSEMDDRTGLLHEPTATYAPVLPSERTVSAWNPATFAEAILFLLESIGPATGLNESTALLLAYLSDFEHYARYETGITGAKYLKTGPSTLTLSHRKVLDELYASGRVQRLVDGPNKGGSARLLAWDQANPRLLSGTAFWVLSNTARRFGHFSPEELSALVETDVPLKGAAIGSELNYELAFYRLPPFYSPIHEE
;
A
#
# COMPACT_ATOMS: atom_id res chain seq x y z
N MET A 1 -24.34 -28.82 -8.21
CA MET A 1 -23.19 -28.28 -7.44
C MET A 1 -23.15 -26.76 -7.40
N LYS A 2 -22.93 -25.98 -8.52
CA LYS A 2 -22.81 -24.54 -8.45
C LYS A 2 -24.03 -23.78 -7.90
N LYS A 3 -25.23 -24.23 -8.27
CA LYS A 3 -26.51 -23.63 -7.87
C LYS A 3 -26.90 -23.92 -6.40
N GLU A 4 -26.50 -25.04 -5.85
CA GLU A 4 -26.70 -25.39 -4.44
C GLU A 4 -25.79 -24.59 -3.52
N THR A 5 -24.54 -24.31 -3.94
CA THR A 5 -23.62 -23.51 -3.17
C THR A 5 -24.08 -22.05 -3.08
N GLU A 6 -24.64 -21.49 -4.17
CA GLU A 6 -25.18 -20.13 -4.22
C GLU A 6 -26.46 -19.98 -3.37
N GLN A 7 -27.33 -20.99 -3.33
CA GLN A 7 -28.51 -21.00 -2.47
C GLN A 7 -28.15 -21.12 -0.98
N ASN A 8 -27.15 -21.92 -0.63
CA ASN A 8 -26.67 -22.05 0.73
C ASN A 8 -26.04 -20.73 1.24
N LEU A 9 -25.31 -20.03 0.38
CA LEU A 9 -24.75 -18.72 0.72
C LEU A 9 -25.84 -17.67 0.99
N GLY A 10 -26.86 -17.57 0.13
CA GLY A 10 -27.98 -16.66 0.31
C GLY A 10 -28.73 -16.88 1.61
N ALA A 11 -28.93 -18.16 1.98
CA ALA A 11 -29.54 -18.54 3.26
C ALA A 11 -28.67 -18.13 4.47
N ALA A 12 -27.34 -18.33 4.39
CA ALA A 12 -26.41 -17.92 5.43
C ALA A 12 -26.42 -16.41 5.63
N LEU A 13 -26.38 -15.64 4.54
CA LEU A 13 -26.44 -14.17 4.61
C LEU A 13 -27.77 -13.66 5.20
N THR A 14 -28.86 -14.26 4.84
CA THR A 14 -30.18 -13.97 5.44
C THR A 14 -30.19 -14.25 6.94
N ALA A 15 -29.57 -15.35 7.38
CA ALA A 15 -29.47 -15.71 8.79
C ALA A 15 -28.61 -14.73 9.57
N TRP A 16 -27.46 -14.32 9.01
CA TRP A 16 -26.60 -13.28 9.59
C TRP A 16 -27.34 -11.95 9.72
N ARG A 17 -28.01 -11.49 8.65
CA ARG A 17 -28.83 -10.28 8.69
C ARG A 17 -29.88 -10.31 9.80
N LYS A 18 -30.60 -11.42 9.93
CA LYS A 18 -31.61 -11.59 10.97
C LYS A 18 -31.04 -11.63 12.38
N LYS A 19 -29.88 -12.28 12.59
CA LYS A 19 -29.16 -12.31 13.87
C LYS A 19 -28.83 -10.89 14.37
N TYR A 20 -28.46 -9.99 13.46
CA TYR A 20 -28.16 -8.59 13.78
C TYR A 20 -29.36 -7.65 13.61
N ALA A 21 -30.58 -8.19 13.44
CA ALA A 21 -31.83 -7.43 13.29
C ALA A 21 -31.80 -6.34 12.19
N LEU A 22 -31.04 -6.58 11.10
CA LEU A 22 -30.88 -5.63 10.01
C LEU A 22 -31.96 -5.82 8.94
N SER A 23 -32.41 -4.70 8.34
CA SER A 23 -33.21 -4.69 7.11
C SER A 23 -32.31 -4.91 5.88
N GLN A 24 -32.90 -5.31 4.75
CA GLN A 24 -32.17 -5.41 3.48
C GLN A 24 -31.62 -4.07 3.01
N ASP A 25 -32.28 -2.96 3.34
CA ASP A 25 -31.80 -1.61 3.04
C ASP A 25 -30.53 -1.26 3.84
N GLN A 26 -30.47 -1.64 5.11
CA GLN A 26 -29.29 -1.42 5.94
C GLN A 26 -28.10 -2.27 5.45
N VAL A 27 -28.35 -3.54 5.08
CA VAL A 27 -27.32 -4.39 4.48
C VAL A 27 -26.83 -3.81 3.13
N ALA A 28 -27.74 -3.28 2.32
CA ALA A 28 -27.40 -2.60 1.07
C ALA A 28 -26.47 -1.39 1.31
N GLY A 29 -26.76 -0.59 2.35
CA GLY A 29 -25.90 0.53 2.76
C GLY A 29 -24.52 0.07 3.22
N ILE A 30 -24.40 -1.03 3.98
CA ILE A 30 -23.13 -1.60 4.43
C ILE A 30 -22.29 -2.08 3.23
N MET A 31 -22.94 -2.71 2.25
CA MET A 31 -22.30 -3.26 1.06
C MET A 31 -22.04 -2.21 -0.04
N GLY A 32 -22.62 -1.01 0.08
CA GLY A 32 -22.53 0.03 -0.95
C GLY A 32 -23.27 -0.31 -2.24
N VAL A 33 -24.36 -1.09 -2.17
CA VAL A 33 -25.16 -1.55 -3.33
C VAL A 33 -26.64 -1.17 -3.20
N ALA A 34 -27.42 -1.32 -4.28
CA ALA A 34 -28.85 -1.15 -4.22
C ALA A 34 -29.53 -2.31 -3.45
N ARG A 35 -30.65 -2.04 -2.76
CA ARG A 35 -31.45 -3.05 -2.05
C ARG A 35 -31.80 -4.25 -2.94
N THR A 36 -32.12 -4.01 -4.21
CA THR A 36 -32.44 -5.07 -5.19
C THR A 36 -31.30 -6.08 -5.37
N ALA A 37 -30.05 -5.61 -5.27
CA ALA A 37 -28.87 -6.49 -5.31
C ALA A 37 -28.84 -7.41 -4.09
N VAL A 38 -29.14 -6.90 -2.89
CA VAL A 38 -29.21 -7.71 -1.66
C VAL A 38 -30.28 -8.77 -1.77
N VAL A 39 -31.48 -8.42 -2.27
CA VAL A 39 -32.57 -9.38 -2.51
C VAL A 39 -32.15 -10.49 -3.46
N GLN A 40 -31.44 -10.14 -4.55
CA GLN A 40 -30.94 -11.11 -5.52
C GLN A 40 -29.83 -12.01 -4.95
N ILE A 41 -28.93 -11.46 -4.13
CA ILE A 41 -27.86 -12.22 -3.47
C ILE A 41 -28.48 -13.20 -2.45
N GLU A 42 -29.39 -12.73 -1.58
CA GLU A 42 -30.09 -13.58 -0.61
C GLU A 42 -30.95 -14.67 -1.29
N GLY A 43 -31.51 -14.38 -2.46
CA GLY A 43 -32.28 -15.33 -3.26
C GLY A 43 -31.44 -16.24 -4.16
N GLY A 44 -30.12 -16.10 -4.17
CA GLY A 44 -29.22 -16.89 -5.03
C GLY A 44 -29.26 -16.50 -6.52
N GLY A 45 -29.87 -15.37 -6.87
CA GLY A 45 -29.96 -14.88 -8.25
C GLY A 45 -28.77 -14.02 -8.68
N ARG A 46 -27.91 -13.59 -7.75
CA ARG A 46 -26.70 -12.83 -7.98
C ARG A 46 -25.59 -13.34 -7.06
N GLN A 47 -24.37 -13.40 -7.59
CA GLN A 47 -23.19 -13.74 -6.79
C GLN A 47 -22.81 -12.58 -5.86
N LEU A 48 -22.34 -12.92 -4.66
CA LEU A 48 -21.74 -11.98 -3.72
C LEU A 48 -20.33 -11.64 -4.17
N GLY A 49 -20.07 -10.37 -4.39
CA GLY A 49 -18.73 -9.89 -4.72
C GLY A 49 -17.80 -9.92 -3.51
N LEU A 50 -16.50 -10.06 -3.73
CA LEU A 50 -15.50 -10.13 -2.67
C LEU A 50 -15.53 -8.88 -1.76
N TYR A 51 -15.69 -7.70 -2.33
CA TYR A 51 -15.77 -6.44 -1.56
C TYR A 51 -17.04 -6.37 -0.71
N GLU A 52 -18.16 -6.84 -1.26
CA GLU A 52 -19.45 -6.93 -0.57
C GLU A 52 -19.35 -7.90 0.62
N ALA A 53 -18.76 -9.09 0.38
CA ALA A 53 -18.50 -10.07 1.41
C ALA A 53 -17.60 -9.55 2.53
N ARG A 54 -16.52 -8.84 2.18
CA ARG A 54 -15.59 -8.24 3.14
C ARG A 54 -16.26 -7.17 4.00
N ALA A 55 -17.10 -6.31 3.39
CA ALA A 55 -17.85 -5.29 4.10
C ALA A 55 -18.77 -5.90 5.15
N LEU A 56 -19.50 -6.98 4.79
CA LEU A 56 -20.38 -7.69 5.71
C LEU A 56 -19.62 -8.40 6.82
N ALA A 57 -18.56 -9.13 6.49
CA ALA A 57 -17.73 -9.84 7.46
C ALA A 57 -17.14 -8.86 8.49
N HIS A 58 -16.65 -7.71 8.02
CA HIS A 58 -16.15 -6.65 8.90
C HIS A 58 -17.25 -6.07 9.80
N TYR A 59 -18.43 -5.78 9.24
CA TYR A 59 -19.56 -5.24 10.01
C TYR A 59 -20.03 -6.22 11.09
N TYR A 60 -20.09 -7.54 10.76
CA TYR A 60 -20.50 -8.58 11.69
C TYR A 60 -19.39 -9.00 12.68
N GLY A 61 -18.16 -8.54 12.49
CA GLY A 61 -17.03 -8.92 13.35
C GLY A 61 -16.64 -10.39 13.21
N ILE A 62 -16.80 -10.99 12.03
CA ILE A 62 -16.55 -12.41 11.74
C ILE A 62 -15.48 -12.56 10.63
N SER A 63 -14.91 -13.76 10.52
CA SER A 63 -14.04 -14.08 9.39
C SER A 63 -14.83 -14.15 8.08
N LEU A 64 -14.16 -13.95 6.95
CA LEU A 64 -14.79 -14.07 5.63
C LEU A 64 -15.37 -15.47 5.42
N ASP A 65 -14.66 -16.51 5.89
CA ASP A 65 -15.11 -17.90 5.79
C ASP A 65 -16.37 -18.16 6.63
N ALA A 66 -16.48 -17.55 7.80
CA ALA A 66 -17.66 -17.67 8.67
C ALA A 66 -18.93 -17.12 8.01
N LEU A 67 -18.81 -16.15 7.10
CA LEU A 67 -19.93 -15.56 6.40
C LEU A 67 -20.69 -16.59 5.53
N PHE A 68 -20.01 -17.66 5.08
CA PHE A 68 -20.58 -18.72 4.24
C PHE A 68 -21.41 -19.76 5.00
N PHE A 69 -21.40 -19.69 6.33
CA PHE A 69 -22.15 -20.61 7.20
C PHE A 69 -23.19 -19.82 8.00
N PRO A 70 -24.40 -20.37 8.20
CA PRO A 70 -25.37 -19.70 9.05
C PRO A 70 -24.90 -19.67 10.52
N PRO A 71 -25.27 -18.60 11.27
CA PRO A 71 -24.85 -18.46 12.68
C PRO A 71 -25.14 -19.64 13.59
N SER A 72 -26.20 -20.42 13.28
CA SER A 72 -26.57 -21.61 14.03
C SER A 72 -25.63 -22.80 13.84
N GLU A 73 -24.89 -22.86 12.75
CA GLU A 73 -23.92 -23.91 12.51
C GLU A 73 -22.52 -23.57 13.07
N MET A 74 -22.32 -22.32 13.47
CA MET A 74 -21.04 -21.88 14.06
C MET A 74 -20.86 -22.34 15.51
N ASP A 75 -21.93 -22.45 16.27
CA ASP A 75 -21.87 -22.87 17.68
C ASP A 75 -21.40 -24.32 17.83
N ASP A 76 -21.75 -25.19 16.87
CA ASP A 76 -21.28 -26.59 16.84
C ASP A 76 -19.88 -26.74 16.27
N ARG A 77 -19.42 -25.84 15.39
CA ARG A 77 -18.09 -25.90 14.77
C ARG A 77 -17.02 -25.15 15.57
N THR A 78 -17.40 -24.13 16.34
CA THR A 78 -16.50 -23.54 17.34
C THR A 78 -16.13 -24.54 18.45
N GLY A 79 -16.97 -25.55 18.70
CA GLY A 79 -16.64 -26.69 19.57
C GLY A 79 -15.54 -27.61 19.00
N LEU A 80 -15.35 -27.67 17.68
CA LEU A 80 -14.31 -28.48 17.03
C LEU A 80 -12.99 -27.71 16.81
N LEU A 81 -13.01 -26.39 16.95
CA LEU A 81 -11.82 -25.54 16.98
C LEU A 81 -11.49 -25.08 18.41
N HIS A 82 -11.94 -25.84 19.43
CA HIS A 82 -11.32 -25.77 20.74
C HIS A 82 -9.92 -26.40 20.64
N GLU A 83 -9.02 -25.71 19.98
CA GLU A 83 -7.65 -25.73 20.45
C GLU A 83 -7.65 -25.22 21.90
N PRO A 84 -6.86 -25.84 22.79
CA PRO A 84 -6.86 -25.47 24.20
C PRO A 84 -6.54 -24.00 24.27
N THR A 85 -7.31 -23.28 25.08
CA THR A 85 -7.15 -21.86 25.44
C THR A 85 -5.69 -21.38 25.35
N ALA A 86 -5.19 -21.23 24.17
CA ALA A 86 -4.18 -20.23 23.93
C ALA A 86 -4.94 -18.92 24.17
N THR A 87 -4.70 -18.32 25.31
CA THR A 87 -4.97 -16.91 25.55
C THR A 87 -4.79 -16.23 24.22
N TYR A 88 -5.86 -15.66 23.65
CA TYR A 88 -5.72 -14.73 22.53
C TYR A 88 -4.98 -13.54 23.11
N ALA A 89 -3.68 -13.69 23.33
CA ALA A 89 -2.81 -12.59 23.08
C ALA A 89 -3.21 -12.14 21.67
N PRO A 90 -3.59 -10.86 21.45
CA PRO A 90 -3.83 -10.41 20.10
C PRO A 90 -2.67 -10.99 19.31
N VAL A 91 -2.96 -11.82 18.30
CA VAL A 91 -1.96 -12.17 17.32
C VAL A 91 -1.70 -10.81 16.70
N LEU A 92 -0.74 -10.12 17.31
CA LEU A 92 -0.08 -9.00 16.66
C LEU A 92 0.25 -9.62 15.31
N PRO A 93 -0.25 -9.06 14.19
CA PRO A 93 0.00 -9.61 12.88
C PRO A 93 1.48 -9.95 12.88
N SER A 94 1.83 -11.20 12.59
CA SER A 94 3.21 -11.69 12.58
C SER A 94 4.01 -10.55 12.01
N GLU A 95 4.93 -9.96 12.77
CA GLU A 95 5.56 -8.68 12.43
C GLU A 95 5.88 -8.71 10.96
N ARG A 96 5.08 -7.97 10.15
CA ARG A 96 5.29 -7.92 8.72
C ARG A 96 6.67 -7.38 8.56
N THR A 97 7.57 -8.25 8.16
CA THR A 97 8.98 -7.92 8.14
C THR A 97 9.19 -7.05 6.91
N VAL A 98 9.35 -5.75 7.12
CA VAL A 98 9.90 -4.90 6.07
C VAL A 98 11.14 -5.59 5.52
N SER A 99 11.27 -5.69 4.20
CA SER A 99 12.44 -6.30 3.56
C SER A 99 13.73 -5.82 4.22
N ALA A 100 14.70 -6.71 4.39
CA ALA A 100 16.01 -6.28 4.88
C ALA A 100 16.58 -5.19 3.97
N TRP A 101 17.24 -4.19 4.58
CA TRP A 101 17.89 -3.12 3.84
C TRP A 101 18.83 -3.66 2.76
N ASN A 102 18.61 -3.27 1.51
CA ASN A 102 19.43 -3.65 0.37
C ASN A 102 19.94 -2.39 -0.37
N PRO A 103 21.18 -1.96 -0.11
CA PRO A 103 21.75 -0.77 -0.73
C PRO A 103 21.87 -0.87 -2.25
N ALA A 104 22.13 -2.08 -2.78
CA ALA A 104 22.24 -2.27 -4.22
C ALA A 104 20.86 -2.06 -4.90
N THR A 105 19.81 -2.66 -4.36
CA THR A 105 18.44 -2.46 -4.87
C THR A 105 18.01 -1.00 -4.75
N PHE A 106 18.36 -0.33 -3.65
CA PHE A 106 18.07 1.10 -3.48
C PHE A 106 18.76 1.96 -4.54
N ALA A 107 20.06 1.70 -4.80
CA ALA A 107 20.82 2.41 -5.83
C ALA A 107 20.16 2.26 -7.22
N GLU A 108 19.76 1.03 -7.58
CA GLU A 108 19.08 0.77 -8.84
C GLU A 108 17.69 1.41 -8.92
N ALA A 109 16.96 1.45 -7.81
CA ALA A 109 15.66 2.14 -7.76
C ALA A 109 15.82 3.66 -8.00
N ILE A 110 16.81 4.29 -7.37
CA ILE A 110 17.12 5.72 -7.60
C ILE A 110 17.50 5.97 -9.07
N LEU A 111 18.42 5.16 -9.63
CA LEU A 111 18.81 5.28 -11.03
C LEU A 111 17.62 5.12 -11.98
N PHE A 112 16.78 4.13 -11.75
CA PHE A 112 15.59 3.89 -12.54
C PHE A 112 14.63 5.08 -12.51
N LEU A 113 14.38 5.68 -11.34
CA LEU A 113 13.52 6.85 -11.21
C LEU A 113 14.10 8.06 -11.95
N LEU A 114 15.41 8.33 -11.79
CA LEU A 114 16.09 9.44 -12.46
C LEU A 114 16.09 9.26 -14.00
N GLU A 115 16.33 8.03 -14.48
CA GLU A 115 16.30 7.70 -15.91
C GLU A 115 14.90 7.85 -16.50
N SER A 116 13.88 7.30 -15.80
CA SER A 116 12.48 7.28 -16.28
C SER A 116 11.87 8.68 -16.33
N ILE A 117 12.23 9.55 -15.39
CA ILE A 117 11.68 10.91 -15.30
C ILE A 117 12.48 11.88 -16.19
N GLY A 118 13.79 11.64 -16.30
CA GLY A 118 14.68 12.44 -17.14
C GLY A 118 15.08 13.79 -16.51
N PRO A 119 16.01 14.50 -17.16
CA PRO A 119 16.64 15.69 -16.59
C PRO A 119 15.77 16.96 -16.63
N ALA A 120 14.70 16.98 -17.41
CA ALA A 120 13.89 18.17 -17.65
C ALA A 120 13.12 18.66 -16.41
N THR A 121 12.77 17.75 -15.49
CA THR A 121 11.96 18.04 -14.29
C THR A 121 12.77 18.64 -13.13
N GLY A 122 14.10 18.67 -13.22
CA GLY A 122 14.96 19.26 -12.21
C GLY A 122 15.01 18.51 -10.89
N LEU A 123 14.88 17.17 -10.92
CA LEU A 123 14.93 16.34 -9.73
C LEU A 123 16.18 16.60 -8.89
N ASN A 124 16.00 16.91 -7.63
CA ASN A 124 17.07 17.01 -6.64
C ASN A 124 17.08 15.79 -5.69
N GLU A 125 18.05 15.73 -4.78
CA GLU A 125 18.18 14.63 -3.83
C GLU A 125 16.91 14.45 -2.97
N SER A 126 16.34 15.53 -2.48
CA SER A 126 15.12 15.50 -1.66
C SER A 126 13.95 14.88 -2.44
N THR A 127 13.75 15.32 -3.67
CA THR A 127 12.68 14.81 -4.55
C THR A 127 12.90 13.33 -4.90
N ALA A 128 14.15 12.94 -5.20
CA ALA A 128 14.47 11.53 -5.47
C ALA A 128 14.19 10.63 -4.26
N LEU A 129 14.48 11.09 -3.04
CA LEU A 129 14.14 10.39 -1.80
C LEU A 129 12.62 10.30 -1.57
N LEU A 130 11.86 11.35 -1.89
CA LEU A 130 10.40 11.31 -1.80
C LEU A 130 9.81 10.29 -2.78
N LEU A 131 10.33 10.21 -4.01
CA LEU A 131 9.88 9.22 -5.00
C LEU A 131 10.24 7.79 -4.59
N ALA A 132 11.44 7.57 -4.04
CA ALA A 132 11.83 6.27 -3.48
C ALA A 132 10.93 5.87 -2.32
N TYR A 133 10.65 6.78 -1.39
CA TYR A 133 9.70 6.59 -0.29
C TYR A 133 8.30 6.22 -0.82
N LEU A 134 7.78 6.98 -1.78
CA LEU A 134 6.46 6.70 -2.36
C LEU A 134 6.40 5.29 -2.97
N SER A 135 7.48 4.87 -3.66
CA SER A 135 7.59 3.55 -4.28
C SER A 135 7.68 2.43 -3.25
N ASP A 136 8.55 2.56 -2.25
CA ASP A 136 8.71 1.55 -1.19
C ASP A 136 7.40 1.32 -0.42
N PHE A 137 6.71 2.41 -0.06
CA PHE A 137 5.46 2.34 0.68
C PHE A 137 4.29 1.86 -0.18
N GLU A 138 4.24 2.19 -1.47
CA GLU A 138 3.24 1.61 -2.38
C GLU A 138 3.48 0.12 -2.58
N HIS A 139 4.73 -0.31 -2.74
CA HIS A 139 5.07 -1.72 -2.85
C HIS A 139 4.70 -2.49 -1.57
N TYR A 140 4.99 -1.92 -0.40
CA TYR A 140 4.63 -2.52 0.87
C TYR A 140 3.10 -2.63 1.05
N ALA A 141 2.35 -1.60 0.69
CA ALA A 141 0.89 -1.65 0.75
C ALA A 141 0.27 -2.72 -0.18
N ARG A 142 0.94 -3.08 -1.29
CA ARG A 142 0.45 -4.05 -2.27
C ARG A 142 0.92 -5.47 -2.01
N TYR A 143 2.16 -5.63 -1.62
CA TYR A 143 2.87 -6.92 -1.58
C TYR A 143 3.38 -7.28 -0.19
N GLU A 144 3.12 -6.47 0.83
CA GLU A 144 3.56 -6.62 2.22
C GLU A 144 5.09 -6.71 2.39
N THR A 145 5.83 -6.27 1.38
CA THR A 145 7.29 -6.21 1.35
C THR A 145 7.75 -4.89 0.75
N GLY A 146 8.78 -4.25 1.30
CA GLY A 146 9.41 -3.07 0.67
C GLY A 146 10.26 -3.47 -0.53
N ILE A 147 10.51 -2.54 -1.47
CA ILE A 147 11.46 -2.76 -2.57
C ILE A 147 12.88 -2.82 -2.03
N THR A 148 13.23 -1.85 -1.19
CA THR A 148 14.62 -1.60 -0.78
C THR A 148 14.87 -1.91 0.69
N GLY A 149 13.83 -1.92 1.52
CA GLY A 149 13.93 -1.99 2.97
C GLY A 149 14.55 -0.74 3.61
N ALA A 150 14.50 0.39 2.90
CA ALA A 150 15.06 1.64 3.37
C ALA A 150 14.33 2.18 4.59
N LYS A 151 15.08 2.71 5.55
CA LYS A 151 14.56 3.41 6.72
C LYS A 151 14.60 4.91 6.45
N TYR A 152 13.41 5.47 6.26
CA TYR A 152 13.23 6.90 6.00
C TYR A 152 13.00 7.64 7.32
N LEU A 153 13.83 8.66 7.57
CA LEU A 153 13.73 9.55 8.74
C LEU A 153 13.10 10.88 8.31
N LYS A 154 12.07 11.29 9.00
CA LYS A 154 11.46 12.61 8.77
C LYS A 154 12.35 13.72 9.35
N THR A 155 12.80 14.64 8.51
CA THR A 155 13.65 15.76 8.93
C THR A 155 12.94 17.12 8.88
N GLY A 156 11.78 17.17 8.24
CA GLY A 156 10.91 18.34 8.15
C GLY A 156 9.51 17.95 7.69
N PRO A 157 8.63 18.90 7.41
CA PRO A 157 7.24 18.61 7.01
C PRO A 157 7.16 17.65 5.83
N SER A 158 7.96 17.88 4.79
CA SER A 158 8.04 17.10 3.55
C SER A 158 9.46 16.67 3.22
N THR A 159 10.38 16.69 4.19
CA THR A 159 11.78 16.31 3.96
C THR A 159 12.13 15.03 4.67
N LEU A 160 12.83 14.15 3.93
CA LEU A 160 13.28 12.86 4.38
C LEU A 160 14.80 12.73 4.26
N THR A 161 15.38 11.90 5.12
CA THR A 161 16.73 11.39 4.94
C THR A 161 16.74 9.89 5.17
N LEU A 162 17.83 9.23 4.80
CA LEU A 162 18.01 7.79 5.02
C LEU A 162 18.83 7.53 6.27
N SER A 163 18.47 6.51 7.05
CA SER A 163 19.36 6.00 8.12
C SER A 163 20.71 5.53 7.57
N HIS A 164 20.73 5.04 6.32
CA HIS A 164 21.93 4.51 5.64
C HIS A 164 22.34 5.41 4.46
N ARG A 165 22.63 6.68 4.74
CA ARG A 165 22.94 7.71 3.71
C ARG A 165 24.14 7.36 2.82
N LYS A 166 25.08 6.53 3.26
CA LYS A 166 26.28 6.13 2.51
C LYS A 166 26.01 5.65 1.08
N VAL A 167 24.85 5.03 0.83
CA VAL A 167 24.47 4.58 -0.52
C VAL A 167 24.38 5.71 -1.53
N LEU A 168 23.94 6.91 -1.10
CA LEU A 168 23.90 8.10 -1.97
C LEU A 168 25.33 8.61 -2.24
N ASP A 169 26.17 8.64 -1.20
CA ASP A 169 27.56 9.05 -1.34
C ASP A 169 28.32 8.13 -2.29
N GLU A 170 28.07 6.81 -2.22
CA GLU A 170 28.61 5.82 -3.14
C GLU A 170 28.12 6.00 -4.58
N LEU A 171 26.83 6.32 -4.78
CA LEU A 171 26.28 6.64 -6.10
C LEU A 171 26.95 7.87 -6.71
N TYR A 172 27.23 8.89 -5.92
CA TYR A 172 27.94 10.09 -6.39
C TYR A 172 29.42 9.80 -6.64
N ALA A 173 30.09 9.09 -5.73
CA ALA A 173 31.51 8.75 -5.85
C ALA A 173 31.81 7.85 -7.04
N SER A 174 30.90 6.92 -7.36
CA SER A 174 31.01 6.05 -8.54
C SER A 174 30.74 6.76 -9.86
N GLY A 175 30.24 7.99 -9.85
CA GLY A 175 29.85 8.74 -11.04
C GLY A 175 28.54 8.25 -11.72
N ARG A 176 27.86 7.26 -11.14
CA ARG A 176 26.59 6.75 -11.69
C ARG A 176 25.48 7.80 -11.63
N VAL A 177 25.51 8.68 -10.63
CA VAL A 177 24.64 9.85 -10.50
C VAL A 177 25.51 11.10 -10.40
N GLN A 178 25.26 12.08 -11.24
CA GLN A 178 25.93 13.37 -11.22
C GLN A 178 25.04 14.44 -10.59
N ARG A 179 25.67 15.35 -9.84
CA ARG A 179 25.03 16.52 -9.22
C ARG A 179 25.33 17.75 -10.08
N LEU A 180 24.31 18.28 -10.75
CA LEU A 180 24.43 19.49 -11.56
C LEU A 180 24.03 20.70 -10.73
N VAL A 181 24.98 21.61 -10.51
CA VAL A 181 24.74 22.87 -9.81
C VAL A 181 24.51 23.95 -10.85
N ASP A 182 23.34 24.57 -10.87
CA ASP A 182 23.00 25.66 -11.79
C ASP A 182 23.67 26.96 -11.34
N GLY A 183 24.97 27.13 -11.72
CA GLY A 183 25.70 28.38 -11.60
C GLY A 183 26.03 28.85 -10.17
N PRO A 184 27.05 29.69 -9.99
CA PRO A 184 27.55 30.10 -8.67
C PRO A 184 26.59 31.02 -7.88
N ASN A 185 25.57 31.58 -8.50
CA ASN A 185 24.70 32.59 -7.90
C ASN A 185 23.26 32.16 -7.64
N LYS A 186 22.88 30.90 -7.93
CA LYS A 186 21.55 30.35 -7.58
C LYS A 186 21.71 29.40 -6.40
N GLY A 187 21.32 29.84 -5.22
CA GLY A 187 21.21 29.00 -4.00
C GLY A 187 20.23 27.84 -4.13
N GLY A 188 20.14 27.28 -5.34
CA GLY A 188 19.26 26.15 -5.70
C GLY A 188 19.90 24.82 -5.32
N SER A 189 19.06 23.88 -4.95
CA SER A 189 19.42 22.47 -4.75
C SER A 189 19.98 21.88 -6.04
N ALA A 190 21.10 21.14 -5.94
CA ALA A 190 21.71 20.50 -7.10
C ALA A 190 20.73 19.50 -7.74
N ARG A 191 20.59 19.58 -9.06
CA ARG A 191 19.82 18.59 -9.83
C ARG A 191 20.61 17.30 -9.95
N LEU A 192 19.90 16.17 -9.91
CA LEU A 192 20.50 14.87 -10.11
C LEU A 192 20.31 14.41 -11.55
N LEU A 193 21.33 13.82 -12.11
CA LEU A 193 21.31 13.20 -13.44
C LEU A 193 21.84 11.77 -13.33
N ALA A 194 21.06 10.80 -13.80
CA ALA A 194 21.56 9.45 -13.99
C ALA A 194 22.53 9.44 -15.18
N TRP A 195 23.77 9.04 -14.92
CA TRP A 195 24.81 8.88 -15.95
C TRP A 195 24.91 7.42 -16.43
N ASP A 196 24.47 6.50 -15.61
CA ASP A 196 24.44 5.07 -15.88
C ASP A 196 22.99 4.56 -15.90
N GLN A 197 22.74 3.44 -16.56
CA GLN A 197 21.43 2.81 -16.60
C GLN A 197 21.20 1.95 -15.37
N ALA A 198 19.95 1.89 -14.93
CA ALA A 198 19.54 0.98 -13.88
C ALA A 198 19.70 -0.48 -14.36
N ASN A 199 20.20 -1.34 -13.48
CA ASN A 199 20.30 -2.78 -13.75
C ASN A 199 18.96 -3.48 -13.39
N PRO A 200 18.14 -3.85 -14.39
CA PRO A 200 16.82 -4.43 -14.13
C PRO A 200 16.88 -5.80 -13.44
N ARG A 201 18.04 -6.47 -13.43
CA ARG A 201 18.21 -7.77 -12.76
C ARG A 201 18.21 -7.66 -11.24
N LEU A 202 18.46 -6.46 -10.70
CA LEU A 202 18.44 -6.18 -9.26
C LEU A 202 17.07 -5.68 -8.77
N LEU A 203 16.12 -5.50 -9.68
CA LEU A 203 14.75 -5.12 -9.38
C LEU A 203 13.81 -6.29 -9.69
N SER A 204 12.92 -6.63 -8.75
CA SER A 204 11.86 -7.60 -9.03
C SER A 204 10.85 -7.04 -10.04
N GLY A 205 10.07 -7.90 -10.70
CA GLY A 205 9.02 -7.45 -11.62
C GLY A 205 7.99 -6.54 -10.95
N THR A 206 7.63 -6.81 -9.68
CA THR A 206 6.74 -5.96 -8.88
C THR A 206 7.37 -4.62 -8.53
N ALA A 207 8.66 -4.61 -8.18
CA ALA A 207 9.40 -3.37 -7.92
C ALA A 207 9.48 -2.50 -9.18
N PHE A 208 9.80 -3.10 -10.32
CA PHE A 208 9.85 -2.41 -11.62
C PHE A 208 8.50 -1.77 -11.96
N TRP A 209 7.41 -2.52 -11.77
CA TRP A 209 6.06 -2.00 -12.03
C TRP A 209 5.73 -0.80 -11.11
N VAL A 210 6.00 -0.92 -9.79
CA VAL A 210 5.73 0.16 -8.83
C VAL A 210 6.57 1.39 -9.14
N LEU A 211 7.87 1.24 -9.39
CA LEU A 211 8.77 2.34 -9.75
C LEU A 211 8.31 3.06 -11.02
N SER A 212 7.93 2.29 -12.07
CA SER A 212 7.38 2.84 -13.32
C SER A 212 6.09 3.63 -13.07
N ASN A 213 5.20 3.08 -12.24
CA ASN A 213 3.95 3.75 -11.88
C ASN A 213 4.20 5.03 -11.06
N THR A 214 5.13 5.00 -10.12
CA THR A 214 5.54 6.18 -9.33
C THR A 214 6.14 7.26 -10.24
N ALA A 215 7.05 6.90 -11.14
CA ALA A 215 7.64 7.85 -12.10
C ALA A 215 6.55 8.48 -12.99
N ARG A 216 5.62 7.70 -13.51
CA ARG A 216 4.51 8.18 -14.36
C ARG A 216 3.56 9.11 -13.61
N ARG A 217 3.22 8.80 -12.33
CA ARG A 217 2.24 9.54 -11.53
C ARG A 217 2.81 10.80 -10.91
N PHE A 218 4.04 10.77 -10.48
CA PHE A 218 4.64 11.83 -9.66
C PHE A 218 5.87 12.49 -10.32
N GLY A 219 6.44 11.92 -11.37
CA GLY A 219 7.65 12.41 -11.99
C GLY A 219 7.49 13.74 -12.73
N HIS A 220 6.27 14.16 -13.01
CA HIS A 220 5.99 15.45 -13.68
C HIS A 220 5.81 16.62 -12.70
N PHE A 221 5.71 16.35 -11.38
CA PHE A 221 5.61 17.42 -10.38
C PHE A 221 6.96 18.12 -10.19
N SER A 222 6.91 19.43 -9.99
CA SER A 222 8.08 20.17 -9.49
C SER A 222 8.44 19.71 -8.06
N PRO A 223 9.68 19.96 -7.59
CA PRO A 223 10.08 19.65 -6.22
C PRO A 223 9.13 20.24 -5.16
N GLU A 224 8.64 21.45 -5.38
CA GLU A 224 7.74 22.17 -4.48
C GLU A 224 6.35 21.53 -4.47
N GLU A 225 5.81 21.20 -5.65
CA GLU A 225 4.51 20.54 -5.79
C GLU A 225 4.52 19.15 -5.17
N LEU A 226 5.56 18.36 -5.42
CA LEU A 226 5.70 17.03 -4.82
C LEU A 226 5.84 17.12 -3.30
N SER A 227 6.62 18.05 -2.78
CA SER A 227 6.76 18.30 -1.35
C SER A 227 5.43 18.63 -0.69
N ALA A 228 4.67 19.58 -1.26
CA ALA A 228 3.34 19.95 -0.76
C ALA A 228 2.36 18.77 -0.79
N LEU A 229 2.39 17.97 -1.86
CA LEU A 229 1.56 16.78 -1.99
C LEU A 229 1.88 15.75 -0.89
N VAL A 230 3.17 15.42 -0.71
CA VAL A 230 3.62 14.36 0.20
C VAL A 230 3.37 14.73 1.68
N GLU A 231 3.28 16.00 2.04
CA GLU A 231 2.87 16.44 3.39
C GLU A 231 1.49 15.90 3.80
N THR A 232 0.63 15.61 2.84
CA THR A 232 -0.70 15.04 3.10
C THR A 232 -0.70 13.53 3.27
N ASP A 233 0.41 12.85 2.94
CA ASP A 233 0.51 11.39 3.00
C ASP A 233 0.53 10.88 4.44
N VAL A 234 -0.29 9.85 4.71
CA VAL A 234 -0.53 9.34 6.06
C VAL A 234 0.75 8.91 6.78
N PRO A 235 1.70 8.16 6.17
CA PRO A 235 2.94 7.78 6.83
C PRO A 235 3.80 8.98 7.23
N LEU A 236 3.89 9.99 6.35
CA LEU A 236 4.66 11.18 6.64
C LEU A 236 3.96 12.07 7.67
N LYS A 237 2.65 12.23 7.57
CA LYS A 237 1.84 13.04 8.50
C LYS A 237 1.83 12.45 9.91
N GLY A 238 1.81 11.11 10.02
CA GLY A 238 1.82 10.39 11.29
C GLY A 238 3.16 10.36 12.01
N ALA A 239 4.27 10.67 11.32
CA ALA A 239 5.61 10.64 11.90
C ALA A 239 5.99 11.98 12.54
N ALA A 240 6.63 11.94 13.71
CA ALA A 240 7.26 13.11 14.30
C ALA A 240 8.58 13.46 13.58
N ILE A 241 8.98 14.73 13.61
CA ILE A 241 10.31 15.13 13.10
C ILE A 241 11.38 14.42 13.92
N GLY A 242 12.37 13.82 13.28
CA GLY A 242 13.42 13.01 13.87
C GLY A 242 13.08 11.52 14.03
N SER A 243 11.84 11.09 13.73
CA SER A 243 11.45 9.68 13.80
C SER A 243 11.51 8.98 12.44
N GLU A 244 11.64 7.66 12.50
CA GLU A 244 11.52 6.76 11.34
C GLU A 244 10.05 6.65 10.91
N LEU A 245 9.80 6.59 9.60
CA LEU A 245 8.47 6.36 9.05
C LEU A 245 8.05 4.91 9.27
N ASN A 246 6.81 4.73 9.73
CA ASN A 246 6.25 3.39 9.91
C ASN A 246 5.60 2.88 8.62
N TYR A 247 6.12 1.80 8.06
CA TYR A 247 5.61 1.16 6.86
C TYR A 247 4.16 0.67 7.01
N GLU A 248 3.71 0.27 8.20
CA GLU A 248 2.32 -0.14 8.44
C GLU A 248 1.30 0.96 8.11
N LEU A 249 1.70 2.22 8.17
CA LEU A 249 0.85 3.34 7.79
C LEU A 249 0.58 3.41 6.28
N ALA A 250 1.31 2.64 5.45
CA ALA A 250 1.07 2.53 4.02
C ALA A 250 -0.33 1.97 3.70
N PHE A 251 -0.88 1.12 4.57
CA PHE A 251 -2.23 0.55 4.40
C PHE A 251 -3.36 1.56 4.60
N TYR A 252 -3.06 2.72 5.18
CA TYR A 252 -4.02 3.80 5.45
C TYR A 252 -3.90 4.96 4.46
N ARG A 253 -3.09 4.80 3.40
CA ARG A 253 -2.95 5.81 2.35
C ARG A 253 -4.25 6.02 1.60
N LEU A 254 -4.49 7.28 1.24
CA LEU A 254 -5.63 7.71 0.42
C LEU A 254 -5.13 8.14 -0.97
N PRO A 255 -6.02 8.26 -1.97
CA PRO A 255 -5.63 8.89 -3.23
C PRO A 255 -5.04 10.30 -2.98
N PRO A 256 -4.01 10.72 -3.70
CA PRO A 256 -3.42 10.05 -4.87
C PRO A 256 -2.33 9.01 -4.57
N PHE A 257 -2.00 8.73 -3.31
CA PHE A 257 -0.89 7.83 -2.92
C PHE A 257 -1.26 6.36 -3.05
N TYR A 258 -2.52 6.03 -2.94
CA TYR A 258 -3.05 4.70 -3.19
C TYR A 258 -3.84 4.74 -4.51
N SER A 259 -3.48 3.90 -5.46
CA SER A 259 -4.27 3.65 -6.67
C SER A 259 -4.87 2.24 -6.55
N PRO A 260 -6.20 2.10 -6.52
CA PRO A 260 -6.79 0.79 -6.68
C PRO A 260 -6.33 0.21 -8.02
N ILE A 261 -6.05 -1.08 -8.05
CA ILE A 261 -5.73 -1.78 -9.29
C ILE A 261 -7.02 -1.76 -10.12
N HIS A 262 -7.14 -0.85 -11.08
CA HIS A 262 -8.04 -1.05 -12.19
C HIS A 262 -7.29 -1.97 -13.15
N GLU A 263 -7.69 -3.23 -13.16
CA GLU A 263 -7.43 -4.12 -14.27
C GLU A 263 -8.11 -3.48 -15.49
N GLU A 264 -7.31 -2.92 -16.41
CA GLU A 264 -7.73 -2.69 -17.79
C GLU A 264 -7.54 -3.97 -18.59
#